data_2851cfe05b941d900a06e999b1326265
#
_entry.id   2851cfe05b941d900a06e999b1326265
#
_cell.length_a   1.000
_cell.length_b   1.000
_cell.length_c   1.000
_cell.angle_alpha   90.00
_cell.angle_beta   90.00
_cell.angle_gamma   90.00
#
_symmetry.space_group_name_H-M   'P 1'
#
loop_
_entity.id
_entity.type
_entity.pdbx_description
1 polymer ?
#
loop_
_entity_poly.entity_id
_entity_poly.type
_entity_poly.pdbx_seq_one_letter_code
_entity_poly.pdbx_strand_id
1 'polypeptide(L)'
;MTSQIVRKHLTVLGGGLAGCEAAWQAVERGLNVVLLEMCSYKSTDMDRTGDLAEMVCSNSLCSLLPDRAGGVLKREFERLGSLLMACAWKIAVSAGAVLVVDRERFTRAVM
;
A
#
# COMPACT_ATOMS: atom_id res chain seq x y z
N MET A 1 6.86 -8.13 39.86
CA MET A 1 7.74 -8.08 38.70
C MET A 1 6.96 -7.47 37.54
N THR A 2 7.23 -6.23 37.21
CA THR A 2 6.67 -5.60 36.01
C THR A 2 7.49 -6.09 34.82
N SER A 3 6.93 -7.01 34.02
CA SER A 3 7.53 -7.36 32.74
C SER A 3 7.49 -6.12 31.84
N GLN A 4 8.64 -5.50 31.60
CA GLN A 4 8.75 -4.50 30.58
C GLN A 4 8.44 -5.16 29.24
N ILE A 5 7.29 -4.83 28.67
CA ILE A 5 6.97 -5.20 27.28
C ILE A 5 7.93 -4.39 26.41
N VAL A 6 9.02 -5.01 25.99
CA VAL A 6 9.92 -4.45 24.98
C VAL A 6 9.15 -4.42 23.66
N ARG A 7 8.57 -3.28 23.33
CA ARG A 7 7.93 -3.11 22.03
C ARG A 7 9.03 -3.10 20.97
N LYS A 8 8.97 -4.06 20.07
CA LYS A 8 9.87 -4.11 18.91
C LYS A 8 9.55 -2.93 18.00
N HIS A 9 10.59 -2.24 17.57
CA HIS A 9 10.50 -1.12 16.63
C HIS A 9 10.93 -1.58 15.25
N LEU A 10 10.23 -1.10 14.22
CA LEU A 10 10.56 -1.33 12.82
C LEU A 10 10.60 0.02 12.09
N THR A 11 11.66 0.24 11.32
CA THR A 11 11.73 1.38 10.41
C THR A 11 11.56 0.88 8.98
N VAL A 12 10.60 1.47 8.27
CA VAL A 12 10.35 1.21 6.84
C VAL A 12 10.85 2.42 6.06
N LEU A 13 11.71 2.19 5.09
CA LEU A 13 12.25 3.22 4.21
C LEU A 13 11.53 3.19 2.87
N GLY A 14 10.90 4.31 2.51
CA GLY A 14 10.11 4.49 1.31
C GLY A 14 8.62 4.30 1.55
N GLY A 15 7.84 5.35 1.26
CA GLY A 15 6.38 5.42 1.45
C GLY A 15 5.59 5.07 0.19
N GLY A 16 6.17 4.36 -0.78
CA GLY A 16 5.44 3.82 -1.93
C GLY A 16 4.47 2.71 -1.54
N LEU A 17 3.84 2.07 -2.51
CA LEU A 17 2.87 0.99 -2.27
C LEU A 17 3.43 -0.10 -1.36
N ALA A 18 4.63 -0.60 -1.65
CA ALA A 18 5.25 -1.67 -0.87
C ALA A 18 5.56 -1.26 0.57
N GLY A 19 6.07 -0.04 0.78
CA GLY A 19 6.38 0.46 2.11
C GLY A 19 5.14 0.70 2.96
N CYS A 20 4.08 1.25 2.39
CA CYS A 20 2.80 1.44 3.07
C CYS A 20 2.19 0.09 3.49
N GLU A 21 2.19 -0.90 2.61
CA GLU A 21 1.72 -2.25 2.94
C GLU A 21 2.57 -2.90 4.03
N ALA A 22 3.90 -2.82 3.94
CA ALA A 22 4.81 -3.37 4.94
C ALA A 22 4.60 -2.73 6.32
N ALA A 23 4.45 -1.40 6.35
CA ALA A 23 4.18 -0.66 7.57
C ALA A 23 2.84 -1.08 8.21
N TRP A 24 1.79 -1.18 7.40
CA TRP A 24 0.47 -1.64 7.84
C TRP A 24 0.54 -3.05 8.43
N GLN A 25 1.14 -4.00 7.72
CA GLN A 25 1.26 -5.39 8.16
C GLN A 25 2.05 -5.51 9.47
N ALA A 26 3.05 -4.67 9.66
CA ALA A 26 3.83 -4.64 10.89
C ALA A 26 3.03 -4.08 12.08
N VAL A 27 2.27 -3.00 11.87
CA VAL A 27 1.39 -2.41 12.88
C VAL A 27 0.30 -3.40 13.30
N GLU A 28 -0.34 -4.07 12.36
CA GLU A 28 -1.35 -5.10 12.63
C GLU A 28 -0.80 -6.27 13.47
N ARG A 29 0.50 -6.48 13.46
CA ARG A 29 1.21 -7.47 14.29
C ARG A 29 1.76 -6.92 15.60
N GLY A 30 1.37 -5.69 15.96
CA GLY A 30 1.72 -5.07 17.23
C GLY A 30 3.12 -4.46 17.29
N LEU A 31 3.77 -4.21 16.16
CA LEU A 31 5.04 -3.51 16.11
C LEU A 31 4.84 -1.99 16.15
N ASN A 32 5.79 -1.27 16.74
CA ASN A 32 5.90 0.17 16.55
C ASN A 32 6.63 0.44 15.25
N VAL A 33 6.00 1.18 14.34
CA VAL A 33 6.55 1.41 12.99
C VAL A 33 6.82 2.89 12.78
N VAL A 34 7.97 3.17 12.18
CA VAL A 34 8.32 4.48 11.63
C VAL A 34 8.46 4.31 10.13
N LEU A 35 7.62 5.00 9.36
CA LEU A 35 7.71 5.05 7.90
C LEU A 35 8.41 6.35 7.51
N LEU A 36 9.53 6.22 6.81
CA LEU A 36 10.31 7.35 6.30
C LEU A 36 10.16 7.46 4.79
N GLU A 37 9.73 8.64 4.33
CA GLU A 37 9.57 8.93 2.91
C GLU A 37 10.45 10.11 2.51
N MET A 38 11.12 10.01 1.39
CA MET A 38 12.05 11.05 0.90
C MET A 38 11.37 12.11 0.02
N CYS A 39 10.18 11.86 -0.49
CA CYS A 39 9.49 12.73 -1.46
C CYS A 39 9.26 14.15 -0.95
N SER A 40 9.14 14.37 0.35
CA SER A 40 9.09 15.71 0.94
C SER A 40 10.39 16.51 0.74
N TYR A 41 11.49 15.83 0.39
CA TYR A 41 12.83 16.42 0.26
C TYR A 41 13.35 16.45 -1.19
N LYS A 42 12.95 15.49 -2.01
CA LYS A 42 13.41 15.33 -3.40
C LYS A 42 12.27 14.71 -4.21
N SER A 43 11.55 15.51 -4.95
CA SER A 43 10.67 14.97 -5.99
C SER A 43 11.53 14.33 -7.09
N THR A 44 11.23 13.11 -7.46
CA THR A 44 11.72 12.51 -8.69
C THR A 44 10.77 12.89 -9.82
N ASP A 45 11.20 12.80 -11.08
CA ASP A 45 10.35 13.08 -12.25
C ASP A 45 9.11 12.15 -12.32
N MET A 46 9.06 11.12 -11.48
CA MET A 46 7.96 10.16 -11.37
C MET A 46 6.95 10.50 -10.27
N ASP A 47 7.36 11.29 -9.27
CA ASP A 47 6.50 11.68 -8.15
C ASP A 47 5.72 12.94 -8.52
N ARG A 48 4.41 12.87 -8.47
CA ARG A 48 3.54 13.99 -8.85
C ARG A 48 3.05 14.81 -7.67
N THR A 49 2.82 14.18 -6.54
CA THR A 49 2.21 14.83 -5.37
C THR A 49 3.11 14.80 -4.15
N GLY A 50 4.05 13.87 -4.06
CA GLY A 50 4.85 13.62 -2.87
C GLY A 50 4.09 12.91 -1.74
N ASP A 51 2.91 12.40 -2.04
CA ASP A 51 2.08 11.67 -1.09
C ASP A 51 2.54 10.21 -0.94
N LEU A 52 2.12 9.57 0.17
CA LEU A 52 2.35 8.15 0.37
C LEU A 52 1.52 7.30 -0.61
N ALA A 53 2.00 6.12 -0.93
CA ALA A 53 1.34 5.15 -1.81
C ALA A 53 0.97 5.71 -3.20
N GLU A 54 1.75 6.66 -3.71
CA GLU A 54 1.51 7.24 -5.03
C GLU A 54 1.70 6.19 -6.13
N MET A 55 0.73 6.11 -7.04
CA MET A 55 0.80 5.25 -8.22
C MET A 55 1.54 5.95 -9.36
N VAL A 56 2.78 5.55 -9.63
CA VAL A 56 3.67 6.25 -10.56
C VAL A 56 3.42 5.93 -12.03
N CYS A 57 3.02 4.69 -12.37
CA CYS A 57 2.94 4.25 -13.76
C CYS A 57 1.56 4.46 -14.38
N SER A 58 0.51 3.98 -13.73
CA SER A 58 -0.87 4.02 -14.22
C SER A 58 -1.85 3.96 -13.06
N ASN A 59 -3.14 4.13 -13.35
CA ASN A 59 -4.24 3.91 -12.40
C ASN A 59 -4.71 2.44 -12.38
N SER A 60 -3.99 1.55 -13.04
CA SER A 60 -4.30 0.12 -13.09
C SER A 60 -3.47 -0.68 -12.07
N LEU A 61 -4.16 -1.49 -11.29
CA LEU A 61 -3.58 -2.52 -10.44
C LEU A 61 -3.60 -3.90 -11.11
N CYS A 62 -3.57 -3.93 -12.45
CA CYS A 62 -3.50 -5.13 -13.28
C CYS A 62 -4.74 -6.05 -13.21
N SER A 63 -4.59 -7.25 -13.78
CA SER A 63 -5.67 -8.22 -13.99
C SER A 63 -6.34 -8.69 -12.70
N LEU A 64 -7.66 -8.89 -12.78
CA LEU A 64 -8.48 -9.57 -11.78
C LEU A 64 -8.66 -11.07 -12.07
N LEU A 65 -8.25 -11.53 -13.24
CA LEU A 65 -8.48 -12.90 -13.67
C LEU A 65 -7.71 -13.89 -12.79
N PRO A 66 -8.36 -14.99 -12.36
CA PRO A 66 -7.79 -15.94 -11.40
C PRO A 66 -6.63 -16.77 -11.95
N ASP A 67 -6.50 -16.85 -13.26
CA ASP A 67 -5.44 -17.56 -13.99
C ASP A 67 -4.25 -16.67 -14.35
N ARG A 68 -4.28 -15.40 -13.97
CA ARG A 68 -3.22 -14.42 -14.22
C ARG A 68 -2.46 -14.10 -12.95
N ALA A 69 -1.16 -13.86 -13.07
CA ALA A 69 -0.29 -13.53 -11.93
C ALA A 69 -0.84 -12.39 -11.07
N GLY A 70 -1.32 -11.29 -11.70
CA GLY A 70 -1.93 -10.17 -11.00
C GLY A 70 -3.19 -10.53 -10.22
N GLY A 71 -4.03 -11.43 -10.74
CA GLY A 71 -5.23 -11.89 -10.04
C GLY A 71 -4.91 -12.85 -8.89
N VAL A 72 -3.91 -13.71 -9.06
CA VAL A 72 -3.41 -14.59 -7.98
C VAL A 72 -2.86 -13.74 -6.84
N LEU A 73 -1.97 -12.80 -7.14
CA LEU A 73 -1.34 -11.92 -6.16
C LEU A 73 -2.36 -11.13 -5.33
N LYS A 74 -3.40 -10.57 -5.98
CA LYS A 74 -4.45 -9.82 -5.28
C LYS A 74 -5.20 -10.69 -4.27
N ARG A 75 -5.54 -11.92 -4.63
CA ARG A 75 -6.21 -12.86 -3.72
C ARG A 75 -5.32 -13.25 -2.54
N GLU A 76 -4.03 -13.38 -2.76
CA GLU A 76 -3.08 -13.62 -1.67
C GLU A 76 -3.00 -12.42 -0.73
N PHE A 77 -2.91 -11.21 -1.26
CA PHE A 77 -2.92 -9.98 -0.47
C PHE A 77 -4.23 -9.81 0.32
N GLU A 78 -5.37 -10.12 -0.28
CA GLU A 78 -6.66 -10.10 0.44
C GLU A 78 -6.66 -11.04 1.64
N ARG A 79 -6.12 -12.24 1.48
CA ARG A 79 -6.00 -13.22 2.56
C ARG A 79 -5.06 -12.76 3.68
N LEU A 80 -4.08 -11.93 3.35
CA LEU A 80 -3.15 -11.34 4.31
C LEU A 80 -3.71 -10.08 5.00
N GLY A 81 -4.90 -9.62 4.64
CA GLY A 81 -5.49 -8.41 5.19
C GLY A 81 -4.82 -7.14 4.67
N SER A 82 -4.50 -7.09 3.37
CA SER A 82 -3.84 -5.96 2.72
C SER A 82 -4.62 -4.66 2.84
N LEU A 83 -3.96 -3.61 3.34
CA LEU A 83 -4.47 -2.25 3.33
C LEU A 83 -4.74 -1.76 1.91
N LEU A 84 -3.77 -1.98 1.01
CA LEU A 84 -3.87 -1.50 -0.36
C LEU A 84 -5.06 -2.11 -1.10
N MET A 85 -5.28 -3.42 -0.92
CA MET A 85 -6.44 -4.08 -1.52
C MET A 85 -7.76 -3.58 -0.93
N ALA A 86 -7.83 -3.40 0.37
CA ALA A 86 -9.02 -2.85 1.03
C ALA A 86 -9.36 -1.44 0.52
N CYS A 87 -8.35 -0.59 0.36
CA CYS A 87 -8.52 0.76 -0.21
C CYS A 87 -8.90 0.71 -1.69
N ALA A 88 -8.23 -0.15 -2.47
CA ALA A 88 -8.48 -0.27 -3.91
C ALA A 88 -9.92 -0.69 -4.21
N TRP A 89 -10.44 -1.68 -3.50
CA TRP A 89 -11.83 -2.14 -3.68
C TRP A 89 -12.88 -1.08 -3.36
N LYS A 90 -12.63 -0.22 -2.39
CA LYS A 90 -13.55 0.88 -2.03
C LYS A 90 -13.70 1.94 -3.12
N ILE A 91 -12.67 2.08 -3.97
CA ILE A 91 -12.58 3.15 -4.98
C ILE A 91 -12.41 2.60 -6.40
N ALA A 92 -12.59 1.29 -6.57
CA ALA A 92 -12.50 0.63 -7.86
C ALA A 92 -13.47 1.24 -8.87
N VAL A 93 -12.98 1.42 -10.09
CA VAL A 93 -13.79 1.81 -11.25
C VAL A 93 -13.97 0.58 -12.13
N SER A 94 -15.17 0.38 -12.65
CA SER A 94 -15.45 -0.75 -13.54
C SER A 94 -14.62 -0.65 -14.82
N ALA A 95 -13.76 -1.61 -15.06
CA ALA A 95 -12.88 -1.70 -16.22
C ALA A 95 -12.70 -3.15 -16.71
N GLY A 96 -13.79 -3.91 -16.74
CA GLY A 96 -13.77 -5.31 -17.14
C GLY A 96 -12.94 -6.19 -16.21
N ALA A 97 -11.95 -6.89 -16.76
CA ALA A 97 -11.11 -7.83 -16.03
C ALA A 97 -9.86 -7.17 -15.38
N VAL A 98 -9.84 -5.85 -15.25
CA VAL A 98 -8.72 -5.08 -14.70
C VAL A 98 -9.19 -4.26 -13.52
N LEU A 99 -8.43 -4.25 -12.43
CA LEU A 99 -8.68 -3.38 -11.29
C LEU A 99 -8.10 -1.99 -11.60
N VAL A 100 -8.98 -1.03 -11.80
CA VAL A 100 -8.63 0.37 -12.02
C VAL A 100 -9.15 1.22 -10.86
N VAL A 101 -8.35 2.18 -10.43
CA VAL A 101 -8.68 3.08 -9.33
C VAL A 101 -8.42 4.53 -9.72
N ASP A 102 -9.14 5.46 -9.09
CA ASP A 102 -8.78 6.86 -9.12
C ASP A 102 -7.53 7.07 -8.23
N ARG A 103 -6.44 7.59 -8.80
CA ARG A 103 -5.15 7.71 -8.12
C ARG A 103 -5.21 8.57 -6.86
N GLU A 104 -5.80 9.76 -6.98
CA GLU A 104 -5.85 10.70 -5.87
C GLU A 104 -6.71 10.15 -4.72
N ARG A 105 -7.85 9.55 -5.06
CA ARG A 105 -8.73 8.92 -4.07
C ARG A 105 -8.06 7.70 -3.44
N PHE A 106 -7.28 6.95 -4.21
CA PHE A 106 -6.54 5.80 -3.69
C PHE A 106 -5.48 6.25 -2.68
N THR A 107 -4.62 7.19 -3.06
CA THR A 107 -3.60 7.77 -2.18
C THR A 107 -4.21 8.30 -0.88
N ARG A 108 -5.30 9.08 -0.96
CA ARG A 108 -6.00 9.58 0.23
C ARG A 108 -6.61 8.48 1.10
N ALA A 109 -7.02 7.36 0.51
CA ALA A 109 -7.60 6.26 1.25
C ALA A 109 -6.54 5.44 2.00
N VAL A 110 -5.29 5.45 1.53
CA VAL A 110 -4.16 4.76 2.17
C VAL A 110 -3.57 5.61 3.30
N MET A 111 -3.56 6.94 3.16
CA MET A 111 -3.10 7.89 4.19
C MET A 111 -4.05 7.98 5.37
#